data_bfecaa3b277066e09af42df7d03d4d7f
#
_entry.id   bfecaa3b277066e09af42df7d03d4d7f
#
_cell.length_a   1.000
_cell.length_b   1.000
_cell.length_c   1.000
_cell.angle_alpha   90.00
_cell.angle_beta   90.00
_cell.angle_gamma   90.00
#
_symmetry.space_group_name_H-M   'P 1'
#
loop_
_entity.id
_entity.type
_entity.pdbx_description
1 polymer ?
#
loop_
_entity_poly.entity_id
_entity_poly.type
_entity_poly.pdbx_seq_one_letter_code
_entity_poly.pdbx_strand_id
1 'polypeptide(L)'
;MKKTNLILSALAIVALAAGCKEEPAPNPYATDAYQGVVINEISAHDDQKDVDTWIELANTSSKDIDLSNLNIFLSDEFFDGRALADLTGKTLKAGEKMVLSTADETLRNGIASNADFTLVLGMTATEGVLDKFEKGDMKKLPVPGSYQRLPDGTGEWKHTPSASKGRENRVLTLENTTTNAIWLWAAHSGDWLENDCAIMKQIKNSGIDHILLNFAAFADNKIKKTKQFLQKAAEHDLFVHVWMQAFYQGGWVSPVIDAENRYDQELFDIIVAEAKMYVEEYGAQGIHLDYIRFGGTAYKHNPSREVTAVGAVNECCRQVREAVDACADGIVMSAAMMAENNAEYYYGQNPAKMCEWIDIFMPMIYRHKAYGQKNSDDWCKAAAKLFTQQKKSQVWAGITTYQYEGENVVSLPAADIRSDAEVFLDTKCTGIVLFRYGLGTYPDLTDLWK
;
A
#
# COMPACT_ATOMS: atom_id res chain seq x y z
N MET A 1 -34.00 21.62 6.75
CA MET A 1 -34.48 21.70 8.15
C MET A 1 -33.33 21.22 9.00
N LYS A 2 -32.73 22.08 9.81
CA LYS A 2 -31.59 21.72 10.65
C LYS A 2 -32.04 20.77 11.76
N LYS A 3 -31.50 19.54 11.79
CA LYS A 3 -31.67 18.64 12.93
C LYS A 3 -30.68 19.06 14.02
N THR A 4 -31.21 19.41 15.15
CA THR A 4 -30.46 19.84 16.35
C THR A 4 -29.97 18.59 17.06
N ASN A 5 -28.65 18.42 17.15
CA ASN A 5 -28.05 17.37 17.95
C ASN A 5 -28.27 17.67 19.43
N LEU A 6 -29.02 16.83 20.11
CA LEU A 6 -29.09 16.79 21.58
C LEU A 6 -27.96 15.90 22.09
N ILE A 7 -26.83 16.48 22.43
CA ILE A 7 -25.83 15.82 23.27
C ILE A 7 -26.14 16.27 24.69
N LEU A 8 -26.67 15.35 25.48
CA LEU A 8 -26.89 15.57 26.89
C LEU A 8 -25.56 15.55 27.65
N SER A 9 -25.22 16.68 28.24
CA SER A 9 -24.18 16.76 29.24
C SER A 9 -24.74 16.32 30.60
N ALA A 10 -24.33 15.17 31.11
CA ALA A 10 -24.64 14.72 32.45
C ALA A 10 -23.82 15.50 33.49
N LEU A 11 -24.45 16.42 34.22
CA LEU A 11 -23.91 17.03 35.43
C LEU A 11 -24.16 16.08 36.61
N ALA A 12 -23.12 15.54 37.22
CA ALA A 12 -23.20 14.79 38.45
C ALA A 12 -23.45 15.75 39.66
N ILE A 13 -24.57 15.60 40.36
CA ILE A 13 -24.83 16.25 41.65
C ILE A 13 -24.28 15.33 42.75
N VAL A 14 -23.24 15.78 43.44
CA VAL A 14 -22.72 15.11 44.65
C VAL A 14 -23.49 15.63 45.85
N ALA A 15 -24.31 14.77 46.50
CA ALA A 15 -24.87 15.02 47.82
C ALA A 15 -24.02 14.32 48.88
N LEU A 16 -23.37 15.07 49.75
CA LEU A 16 -22.69 14.56 50.95
C LEU A 16 -23.73 14.21 52.04
N ALA A 17 -23.81 12.90 52.38
CA ALA A 17 -24.39 12.46 53.63
C ALA A 17 -23.39 11.51 54.32
N ALA A 18 -22.92 11.87 55.50
CA ALA A 18 -22.03 11.05 56.33
C ALA A 18 -22.86 9.99 57.08
N GLY A 19 -22.48 8.72 56.86
CA GLY A 19 -23.02 7.60 57.61
C GLY A 19 -22.46 6.26 57.11
N CYS A 20 -21.76 5.53 57.96
CA CYS A 20 -21.27 4.13 57.90
C CYS A 20 -20.82 3.62 56.54
N LYS A 21 -19.52 3.48 56.35
CA LYS A 21 -18.87 2.94 55.17
C LYS A 21 -19.01 1.44 55.12
N GLU A 22 -20.01 0.89 54.44
CA GLU A 22 -19.81 -0.27 53.58
C GLU A 22 -19.26 0.29 52.26
N GLU A 23 -18.10 -0.17 51.84
CA GLU A 23 -17.65 0.15 50.49
C GLU A 23 -18.73 -0.38 49.52
N PRO A 24 -19.34 0.51 48.71
CA PRO A 24 -20.32 0.04 47.74
C PRO A 24 -19.67 -0.97 46.84
N ALA A 25 -20.35 -2.10 46.59
CA ALA A 25 -19.92 -3.07 45.56
C ALA A 25 -19.58 -2.28 44.31
N PRO A 26 -18.43 -2.57 43.62
CA PRO A 26 -18.01 -1.83 42.45
C PRO A 26 -19.16 -1.81 41.45
N ASN A 27 -19.58 -0.60 41.06
CA ASN A 27 -20.63 -0.45 40.06
C ASN A 27 -20.14 -1.04 38.73
N PRO A 28 -20.70 -2.18 38.27
CA PRO A 28 -20.25 -2.82 37.02
C PRO A 28 -20.50 -1.95 35.80
N TYR A 29 -21.23 -0.85 35.96
CA TYR A 29 -21.50 0.15 34.92
C TYR A 29 -20.65 1.42 35.07
N ALA A 30 -19.66 1.43 35.94
CA ALA A 30 -18.72 2.54 36.01
C ALA A 30 -17.73 2.44 34.83
N THR A 31 -17.61 3.45 34.01
CA THR A 31 -16.69 3.49 32.86
C THR A 31 -15.24 3.28 33.26
N ASP A 32 -14.87 3.59 34.51
CA ASP A 32 -13.53 3.34 35.05
C ASP A 32 -13.09 1.88 35.03
N ALA A 33 -14.06 0.93 35.08
CA ALA A 33 -13.78 -0.50 35.00
C ALA A 33 -13.26 -0.91 33.60
N TYR A 34 -13.53 -0.12 32.56
CA TYR A 34 -13.19 -0.38 31.16
C TYR A 34 -12.12 0.57 30.61
N GLN A 35 -11.49 1.35 31.51
CA GLN A 35 -10.47 2.30 31.11
C GLN A 35 -9.32 1.61 30.38
N GLY A 36 -9.02 2.08 29.19
CA GLY A 36 -7.99 1.53 28.31
C GLY A 36 -8.52 0.64 27.17
N VAL A 37 -9.84 0.34 27.14
CA VAL A 37 -10.44 -0.27 25.95
C VAL A 37 -10.80 0.83 24.95
N VAL A 38 -10.27 0.73 23.73
CA VAL A 38 -10.48 1.73 22.67
C VAL A 38 -10.81 1.03 21.34
N ILE A 39 -11.51 1.76 20.47
CA ILE A 39 -11.58 1.41 19.04
C ILE A 39 -10.22 1.81 18.44
N ASN A 40 -9.53 0.87 17.83
CA ASN A 40 -8.15 1.06 17.39
C ASN A 40 -7.98 1.17 15.89
N GLU A 41 -8.70 0.35 15.13
CA GLU A 41 -8.66 0.34 13.66
C GLU A 41 -10.04 -0.04 13.10
N ILE A 42 -10.41 0.53 11.96
CA ILE A 42 -11.70 0.32 11.31
C ILE A 42 -11.50 0.13 9.80
N SER A 43 -11.93 -1.01 9.29
CA SER A 43 -11.98 -1.31 7.85
C SER A 43 -13.44 -1.32 7.42
N ALA A 44 -13.91 -0.22 6.84
CA ALA A 44 -15.30 0.03 6.50
C ALA A 44 -15.51 -0.11 4.99
N HIS A 45 -15.85 -1.33 4.54
CA HIS A 45 -15.91 -1.70 3.11
C HIS A 45 -17.25 -2.31 2.66
N ASP A 46 -18.35 -2.10 3.39
CA ASP A 46 -19.67 -2.67 3.01
C ASP A 46 -20.19 -2.15 1.67
N ASP A 47 -19.68 -1.00 1.22
CA ASP A 47 -19.91 -0.44 -0.12
C ASP A 47 -19.11 -1.16 -1.22
N GLN A 48 -18.24 -2.12 -0.89
CA GLN A 48 -17.37 -2.81 -1.81
C GLN A 48 -17.63 -4.32 -1.80
N LYS A 49 -17.95 -4.84 -2.96
CA LYS A 49 -18.17 -6.28 -3.13
C LYS A 49 -16.89 -7.08 -2.85
N ASP A 50 -17.07 -8.22 -2.16
CA ASP A 50 -16.01 -9.18 -1.84
C ASP A 50 -14.90 -8.64 -0.92
N VAL A 51 -15.18 -7.58 -0.16
CA VAL A 51 -14.28 -6.99 0.83
C VAL A 51 -14.90 -7.11 2.21
N ASP A 52 -14.12 -7.55 3.20
CA ASP A 52 -14.57 -7.70 4.58
C ASP A 52 -14.61 -6.35 5.31
N THR A 53 -15.63 -6.15 6.14
CA THR A 53 -15.69 -5.06 7.11
C THR A 53 -15.33 -5.59 8.49
N TRP A 54 -14.47 -4.87 9.20
CA TRP A 54 -14.08 -5.25 10.55
C TRP A 54 -13.71 -4.04 11.40
N ILE A 55 -13.79 -4.23 12.71
CA ILE A 55 -13.38 -3.27 13.74
C ILE A 55 -12.40 -3.96 14.68
N GLU A 56 -11.32 -3.30 15.02
CA GLU A 56 -10.37 -3.75 16.02
C GLU A 56 -10.54 -2.95 17.30
N LEU A 57 -10.68 -3.66 18.42
CA LEU A 57 -10.56 -3.11 19.77
C LEU A 57 -9.16 -3.37 20.31
N ALA A 58 -8.59 -2.43 21.04
CA ALA A 58 -7.34 -2.61 21.76
C ALA A 58 -7.53 -2.36 23.26
N ASN A 59 -6.85 -3.16 24.09
CA ASN A 59 -6.73 -2.91 25.52
C ASN A 59 -5.37 -2.31 25.82
N THR A 60 -5.31 -1.00 26.00
CA THR A 60 -4.07 -0.26 26.32
C THR A 60 -3.72 -0.29 27.80
N SER A 61 -4.55 -0.95 28.64
CA SER A 61 -4.32 -1.07 30.07
C SER A 61 -3.45 -2.29 30.44
N SER A 62 -3.04 -2.36 31.69
CA SER A 62 -2.26 -3.47 32.24
C SER A 62 -3.14 -4.58 32.85
N LYS A 63 -4.47 -4.57 32.63
CA LYS A 63 -5.42 -5.52 33.22
C LYS A 63 -6.27 -6.14 32.13
N ASP A 64 -6.66 -7.40 32.35
CA ASP A 64 -7.68 -8.05 31.54
C ASP A 64 -9.05 -7.38 31.81
N ILE A 65 -9.82 -7.14 30.75
CA ILE A 65 -11.10 -6.44 30.82
C ILE A 65 -12.19 -7.35 30.24
N ASP A 66 -13.23 -7.62 31.05
CA ASP A 66 -14.44 -8.31 30.59
C ASP A 66 -15.31 -7.32 29.80
N LEU A 67 -15.60 -7.63 28.55
CA LEU A 67 -16.33 -6.78 27.62
C LEU A 67 -17.85 -7.04 27.64
N SER A 68 -18.36 -7.93 28.52
CA SER A 68 -19.76 -8.43 28.48
C SER A 68 -20.82 -7.32 28.56
N ASN A 69 -20.50 -6.17 29.14
CA ASN A 69 -21.42 -5.03 29.28
C ASN A 69 -21.18 -3.93 28.24
N LEU A 70 -20.31 -4.19 27.26
CA LEU A 70 -19.97 -3.24 26.20
C LEU A 70 -20.58 -3.64 24.87
N ASN A 71 -20.74 -2.65 24.01
CA ASN A 71 -21.03 -2.85 22.59
C ASN A 71 -20.43 -1.73 21.75
N ILE A 72 -20.37 -1.95 20.43
CA ILE A 72 -20.07 -0.94 19.45
C ILE A 72 -21.40 -0.53 18.81
N PHE A 73 -21.70 0.76 18.86
CA PHE A 73 -22.93 1.32 18.31
C PHE A 73 -22.61 2.11 17.07
N LEU A 74 -23.34 1.86 15.98
CA LEU A 74 -23.27 2.58 14.71
C LEU A 74 -24.38 3.62 14.64
N SER A 75 -24.02 4.85 14.27
CA SER A 75 -24.97 5.87 13.79
C SER A 75 -24.55 6.32 12.39
N ASP A 76 -25.47 6.27 11.43
CA ASP A 76 -25.30 6.69 10.05
C ASP A 76 -26.62 7.30 9.53
N GLU A 77 -26.80 7.42 8.20
CA GLU A 77 -28.02 7.96 7.62
C GLU A 77 -29.27 7.06 7.84
N PHE A 78 -29.09 5.75 8.12
CA PHE A 78 -30.15 4.75 8.30
C PHE A 78 -30.39 4.40 9.76
N PHE A 79 -29.38 4.48 10.61
CA PHE A 79 -29.40 4.01 11.98
C PHE A 79 -28.94 5.06 12.99
N ASP A 80 -29.57 5.07 14.15
CA ASP A 80 -29.18 5.88 15.30
C ASP A 80 -28.90 4.95 16.49
N GLY A 81 -27.62 4.67 16.76
CA GLY A 81 -27.18 3.83 17.86
C GLY A 81 -27.42 2.32 17.68
N ARG A 82 -27.28 1.78 16.47
CA ARG A 82 -27.43 0.34 16.20
C ARG A 82 -26.26 -0.45 16.77
N ALA A 83 -26.56 -1.44 17.62
CA ALA A 83 -25.53 -2.35 18.16
C ALA A 83 -24.98 -3.30 17.06
N LEU A 84 -23.65 -3.30 16.90
CA LEU A 84 -22.95 -4.05 15.85
C LEU A 84 -22.39 -5.40 16.30
N ALA A 85 -22.06 -5.58 17.58
CA ALA A 85 -21.36 -6.77 18.06
C ALA A 85 -22.09 -7.45 19.22
N ASP A 86 -21.72 -8.68 19.51
CA ASP A 86 -22.03 -9.34 20.78
C ASP A 86 -20.71 -9.62 21.51
N LEU A 87 -20.47 -8.85 22.56
CA LEU A 87 -19.26 -8.94 23.38
C LEU A 87 -19.47 -9.74 24.67
N THR A 88 -20.67 -10.36 24.85
CA THR A 88 -21.01 -11.15 26.04
C THR A 88 -20.04 -12.31 26.22
N GLY A 89 -19.44 -12.39 27.42
CA GLY A 89 -18.46 -13.43 27.78
C GLY A 89 -17.09 -13.28 27.10
N LYS A 90 -16.84 -12.18 26.39
CA LYS A 90 -15.53 -11.90 25.81
C LYS A 90 -14.66 -11.12 26.79
N THR A 91 -13.41 -11.53 26.89
CA THR A 91 -12.38 -10.84 27.69
C THR A 91 -11.28 -10.37 26.75
N LEU A 92 -10.90 -9.10 26.84
CA LEU A 92 -9.77 -8.52 26.13
C LEU A 92 -8.60 -8.40 27.10
N LYS A 93 -7.57 -9.23 26.90
CA LYS A 93 -6.41 -9.26 27.79
C LYS A 93 -5.57 -7.99 27.71
N ALA A 94 -4.81 -7.76 28.76
CA ALA A 94 -3.89 -6.64 28.87
C ALA A 94 -2.94 -6.55 27.66
N GLY A 95 -2.95 -5.42 26.97
CA GLY A 95 -2.10 -5.18 25.79
C GLY A 95 -2.50 -5.94 24.53
N GLU A 96 -3.59 -6.73 24.54
CA GLU A 96 -4.06 -7.48 23.37
C GLU A 96 -5.07 -6.66 22.54
N LYS A 97 -5.31 -7.16 21.34
CA LYS A 97 -6.29 -6.66 20.37
C LYS A 97 -7.34 -7.73 20.09
N MET A 98 -8.53 -7.27 19.71
CA MET A 98 -9.63 -8.14 19.29
C MET A 98 -10.23 -7.59 18.00
N VAL A 99 -10.21 -8.38 16.95
CA VAL A 99 -10.87 -8.06 15.68
C VAL A 99 -12.28 -8.63 15.68
N LEU A 100 -13.25 -7.81 15.32
CA LEU A 100 -14.63 -8.15 15.08
C LEU A 100 -14.91 -7.97 13.59
N SER A 101 -15.45 -8.98 12.91
CA SER A 101 -15.51 -9.02 11.44
C SER A 101 -16.86 -9.53 10.95
N THR A 102 -17.30 -9.05 9.79
CA THR A 102 -18.46 -9.59 9.10
C THR A 102 -18.19 -10.96 8.51
N ALA A 103 -16.94 -11.29 8.20
CA ALA A 103 -16.57 -12.58 7.62
C ALA A 103 -16.71 -13.76 8.61
N ASP A 104 -16.54 -13.53 9.92
CA ASP A 104 -16.71 -14.53 10.98
C ASP A 104 -17.98 -14.30 11.83
N GLU A 105 -18.86 -13.39 11.38
CA GLU A 105 -20.14 -13.05 12.01
C GLU A 105 -20.01 -12.45 13.43
N THR A 106 -18.80 -12.06 13.86
CA THR A 106 -18.61 -11.36 15.14
C THR A 106 -19.03 -9.91 15.06
N LEU A 107 -19.09 -9.34 13.83
CA LEU A 107 -19.72 -8.07 13.50
C LEU A 107 -21.01 -8.35 12.72
N ARG A 108 -22.16 -7.87 13.22
CA ARG A 108 -23.50 -8.20 12.68
C ARG A 108 -23.85 -7.50 11.37
N ASN A 109 -23.21 -6.37 11.09
CA ASN A 109 -23.47 -5.55 9.89
C ASN A 109 -22.18 -4.91 9.41
N GLY A 110 -22.10 -4.69 8.12
CA GLY A 110 -21.04 -3.92 7.49
C GLY A 110 -21.15 -2.42 7.78
N ILE A 111 -20.08 -1.71 7.50
CA ILE A 111 -19.95 -0.25 7.57
C ILE A 111 -19.36 0.19 6.23
N ALA A 112 -19.97 1.18 5.61
CA ALA A 112 -19.54 1.72 4.31
C ALA A 112 -18.78 3.03 4.47
N SER A 113 -17.57 3.11 3.93
CA SER A 113 -16.75 4.33 4.03
C SER A 113 -17.11 5.43 3.02
N ASN A 114 -17.99 5.15 2.05
CA ASN A 114 -18.50 6.14 1.10
C ASN A 114 -19.59 7.06 1.68
N ALA A 115 -20.12 6.74 2.88
CA ALA A 115 -21.05 7.57 3.63
C ALA A 115 -20.42 8.07 4.94
N ASP A 116 -21.04 9.07 5.57
CA ASP A 116 -20.65 9.50 6.92
C ASP A 116 -21.20 8.53 7.96
N PHE A 117 -20.40 8.25 8.98
CA PHE A 117 -20.81 7.42 10.11
C PHE A 117 -20.05 7.73 11.39
N THR A 118 -20.66 7.35 12.50
CA THR A 118 -20.08 7.42 13.85
C THR A 118 -20.11 6.05 14.50
N LEU A 119 -19.01 5.64 15.11
CA LEU A 119 -18.95 4.48 16.00
C LEU A 119 -18.74 4.93 17.44
N VAL A 120 -19.49 4.33 18.34
CA VAL A 120 -19.36 4.55 19.79
C VAL A 120 -19.09 3.20 20.46
N LEU A 121 -17.97 3.08 21.15
CA LEU A 121 -17.76 2.02 22.12
C LEU A 121 -18.40 2.46 23.43
N GLY A 122 -19.44 1.77 23.86
CA GLY A 122 -20.25 2.20 24.99
C GLY A 122 -20.86 1.03 25.76
N MET A 123 -21.53 1.38 26.84
CA MET A 123 -22.18 0.41 27.73
C MET A 123 -23.57 0.03 27.23
N THR A 124 -23.90 -1.26 27.30
CA THR A 124 -25.20 -1.78 26.83
C THR A 124 -26.40 -1.35 27.69
N ALA A 125 -26.19 -1.09 28.97
CA ALA A 125 -27.27 -0.80 29.93
C ALA A 125 -27.36 0.67 30.39
N THR A 126 -26.42 1.53 29.95
CA THR A 126 -26.35 2.95 30.34
C THR A 126 -25.86 3.77 29.16
N GLU A 127 -25.94 5.11 29.24
CA GLU A 127 -25.40 6.03 28.25
C GLU A 127 -23.88 6.26 28.39
N GLY A 128 -23.16 5.37 29.07
CA GLY A 128 -21.71 5.47 29.28
C GLY A 128 -20.93 5.26 27.99
N VAL A 129 -20.22 6.29 27.53
CA VAL A 129 -19.34 6.27 26.36
C VAL A 129 -17.89 6.11 26.82
N LEU A 130 -17.20 5.12 26.26
CA LEU A 130 -15.78 4.87 26.53
C LEU A 130 -14.89 5.48 25.45
N ASP A 131 -15.26 5.29 24.18
CA ASP A 131 -14.51 5.77 23.04
C ASP A 131 -15.43 6.08 21.85
N LYS A 132 -14.96 6.90 20.92
CA LYS A 132 -15.74 7.34 19.77
C LYS A 132 -14.86 7.53 18.55
N PHE A 133 -15.41 7.13 17.40
CA PHE A 133 -14.88 7.47 16.09
C PHE A 133 -15.96 8.22 15.29
N GLU A 134 -15.59 9.31 14.66
CA GLU A 134 -16.42 10.05 13.70
C GLU A 134 -15.68 10.13 12.38
N LYS A 135 -16.25 9.57 11.31
CA LYS A 135 -15.64 9.62 9.99
C LYS A 135 -15.52 11.06 9.48
N GLY A 136 -16.62 11.83 9.56
CA GLY A 136 -16.66 13.22 9.10
C GLY A 136 -16.13 13.36 7.67
N ASP A 137 -15.21 14.31 7.47
CA ASP A 137 -14.62 14.62 6.17
C ASP A 137 -13.49 13.66 5.73
N MET A 138 -13.22 12.56 6.47
CA MET A 138 -12.22 11.60 6.05
C MET A 138 -12.61 10.96 4.71
N LYS A 139 -11.61 10.75 3.85
CA LYS A 139 -11.79 10.12 2.53
C LYS A 139 -12.39 8.71 2.66
N LYS A 140 -13.05 8.24 1.60
CA LYS A 140 -13.43 6.84 1.42
C LYS A 140 -12.18 5.96 1.49
N LEU A 141 -12.31 4.78 2.09
CA LEU A 141 -11.20 3.82 2.16
C LEU A 141 -10.97 3.14 0.80
N PRO A 142 -9.72 3.05 0.34
CA PRO A 142 -9.35 2.12 -0.73
C PRO A 142 -9.36 0.69 -0.19
N VAL A 143 -9.40 -0.29 -1.07
CA VAL A 143 -9.06 -1.66 -0.71
C VAL A 143 -7.53 -1.77 -0.72
N PRO A 144 -6.86 -2.08 0.32
CA PRO A 144 -7.12 -2.68 1.63
C PRO A 144 -7.03 -1.67 2.80
N GLY A 145 -7.48 -0.46 2.61
CA GLY A 145 -7.31 0.62 3.58
C GLY A 145 -8.09 0.47 4.88
N SER A 146 -7.75 1.32 5.85
CA SER A 146 -8.45 1.45 7.12
C SER A 146 -8.33 2.85 7.70
N TYR A 147 -9.17 3.17 8.68
CA TYR A 147 -8.95 4.28 9.60
C TYR A 147 -8.20 3.71 10.81
N GLN A 148 -7.04 4.25 11.12
CA GLN A 148 -6.16 3.76 12.20
C GLN A 148 -5.84 4.84 13.22
N ARG A 149 -5.69 4.47 14.48
CA ARG A 149 -5.05 5.33 15.48
C ARG A 149 -3.54 5.28 15.31
N LEU A 150 -2.91 6.43 15.14
CA LEU A 150 -1.45 6.54 15.05
C LEU A 150 -0.96 7.64 16.01
N PRO A 151 -0.16 7.28 17.02
CA PRO A 151 0.34 5.95 17.40
C PRO A 151 -0.75 4.95 17.80
N ASP A 152 -0.42 3.67 17.69
CA ASP A 152 -1.27 2.52 18.00
C ASP A 152 -1.94 2.65 19.38
N GLY A 153 -3.23 2.40 19.46
CA GLY A 153 -4.05 2.40 20.68
C GLY A 153 -4.35 3.79 21.29
N THR A 154 -3.58 4.83 20.98
CA THR A 154 -3.65 6.12 21.69
C THR A 154 -3.66 7.34 20.79
N GLY A 155 -3.29 7.21 19.52
CA GLY A 155 -3.11 8.33 18.61
C GLY A 155 -4.40 8.89 18.03
N GLU A 156 -4.23 9.91 17.20
CA GLU A 156 -5.29 10.45 16.37
C GLU A 156 -5.63 9.50 15.21
N TRP A 157 -6.83 9.64 14.70
CA TRP A 157 -7.31 8.87 13.56
C TRP A 157 -6.64 9.34 12.25
N LYS A 158 -6.15 8.38 11.49
CA LYS A 158 -5.59 8.59 10.16
C LYS A 158 -6.26 7.65 9.15
N HIS A 159 -6.53 8.19 7.96
CA HIS A 159 -6.86 7.39 6.79
C HIS A 159 -5.57 6.76 6.26
N THR A 160 -5.54 5.45 6.09
CA THR A 160 -4.35 4.72 5.63
C THR A 160 -4.67 3.86 4.40
N PRO A 161 -3.73 3.73 3.46
CA PRO A 161 -3.94 2.93 2.25
C PRO A 161 -3.90 1.42 2.50
N SER A 162 -3.41 1.00 3.67
CA SER A 162 -3.18 -0.40 4.01
C SER A 162 -3.51 -0.65 5.47
N ALA A 163 -4.35 -1.65 5.75
CA ALA A 163 -4.77 -2.04 7.08
C ALA A 163 -3.70 -2.87 7.81
N SER A 164 -3.68 -2.77 9.15
CA SER A 164 -2.78 -3.54 10.01
C SER A 164 -3.43 -4.74 10.69
N LYS A 165 -4.71 -4.92 10.61
CA LYS A 165 -5.60 -5.97 11.16
C LYS A 165 -4.92 -6.96 12.14
N GLY A 166 -5.19 -6.80 13.44
CA GLY A 166 -4.63 -7.68 14.48
C GLY A 166 -3.17 -7.44 14.83
N ARG A 167 -2.52 -6.40 14.29
CA ARG A 167 -1.11 -6.05 14.51
C ARG A 167 -0.98 -4.60 14.94
N GLU A 168 0.24 -4.15 15.26
CA GLU A 168 0.51 -2.76 15.56
C GLU A 168 0.13 -1.86 14.37
N ASN A 169 -0.66 -0.81 14.63
CA ASN A 169 -1.03 0.16 13.61
C ASN A 169 0.19 0.89 13.08
N ARG A 170 0.38 0.85 11.78
CA ARG A 170 1.49 1.54 11.12
C ARG A 170 1.22 1.82 9.65
N VAL A 171 1.86 2.83 9.12
CA VAL A 171 1.95 3.08 7.68
C VAL A 171 3.29 2.53 7.19
N LEU A 172 3.26 1.73 6.14
CA LEU A 172 4.49 1.27 5.49
C LEU A 172 5.10 2.41 4.68
N THR A 173 6.40 2.60 4.82
CA THR A 173 7.19 3.63 4.14
C THR A 173 8.51 3.04 3.64
N LEU A 174 9.24 3.79 2.82
CA LEU A 174 10.59 3.37 2.39
C LEU A 174 11.59 3.26 3.57
N GLU A 175 11.35 3.99 4.67
CA GLU A 175 12.24 3.97 5.83
C GLU A 175 12.01 2.75 6.73
N ASN A 176 10.80 2.17 6.72
CA ASN A 176 10.47 1.03 7.59
C ASN A 176 10.25 -0.30 6.84
N THR A 177 10.61 -0.34 5.56
CA THR A 177 10.63 -1.53 4.71
C THR A 177 12.04 -1.81 4.19
N THR A 178 12.32 -3.04 3.76
CA THR A 178 13.56 -3.35 3.02
C THR A 178 13.48 -2.76 1.62
N THR A 179 14.62 -2.46 1.01
CA THR A 179 14.69 -1.89 -0.34
C THR A 179 14.82 -2.96 -1.42
N ASN A 180 14.19 -4.13 -1.22
CA ASN A 180 14.16 -5.21 -2.18
C ASN A 180 12.73 -5.42 -2.69
N ALA A 181 12.60 -5.61 -4.00
CA ALA A 181 11.32 -5.75 -4.68
C ALA A 181 11.30 -6.92 -5.66
N ILE A 182 10.09 -7.29 -6.09
CA ILE A 182 9.88 -8.31 -7.12
C ILE A 182 8.76 -7.90 -8.08
N TRP A 183 8.97 -8.06 -9.39
CA TRP A 183 7.91 -7.92 -10.39
C TRP A 183 7.00 -9.14 -10.39
N LEU A 184 5.70 -8.90 -10.25
CA LEU A 184 4.66 -9.93 -10.22
C LEU A 184 3.69 -9.75 -11.39
N TRP A 185 3.66 -10.70 -12.31
CA TRP A 185 2.68 -10.75 -13.38
C TRP A 185 1.28 -11.08 -12.84
N ALA A 186 0.27 -10.45 -13.41
CA ALA A 186 -1.14 -10.67 -13.09
C ALA A 186 -1.59 -12.14 -13.13
N ALA A 187 -0.96 -12.95 -13.97
CA ALA A 187 -1.26 -14.39 -14.08
C ALA A 187 -0.91 -15.17 -12.83
N HIS A 188 0.05 -14.70 -12.04
CA HIS A 188 0.57 -15.37 -10.84
C HIS A 188 0.03 -14.80 -9.53
N SER A 189 -0.72 -13.69 -9.54
CA SER A 189 -1.22 -13.08 -8.29
C SER A 189 -2.16 -14.02 -7.51
N GLY A 190 -2.86 -14.90 -8.20
CA GLY A 190 -3.72 -15.92 -7.59
C GLY A 190 -2.96 -16.97 -6.78
N ASP A 191 -1.76 -17.36 -7.24
CA ASP A 191 -0.92 -18.37 -6.59
C ASP A 191 -0.52 -17.91 -5.17
N TRP A 192 -0.39 -16.61 -4.96
CA TRP A 192 -0.01 -16.00 -3.68
C TRP A 192 -1.08 -16.09 -2.60
N LEU A 193 -2.32 -16.38 -2.98
CA LEU A 193 -3.45 -16.56 -2.06
C LEU A 193 -3.59 -18.01 -1.59
N GLU A 194 -2.87 -18.95 -2.23
CA GLU A 194 -2.96 -20.36 -1.92
C GLU A 194 -2.18 -20.73 -0.65
N ASN A 195 -2.55 -21.86 -0.03
CA ASN A 195 -1.87 -22.43 1.12
C ASN A 195 -1.63 -21.42 2.25
N ASP A 196 -2.69 -20.70 2.64
CA ASP A 196 -2.63 -19.67 3.68
C ASP A 196 -1.53 -18.60 3.38
N CYS A 197 -1.49 -18.11 2.15
CA CYS A 197 -0.55 -17.11 1.67
C CYS A 197 0.94 -17.51 1.87
N ALA A 198 1.25 -18.80 1.72
CA ALA A 198 2.61 -19.30 1.94
C ALA A 198 3.67 -18.56 1.13
N ILE A 199 3.33 -18.14 -0.11
CA ILE A 199 4.25 -17.39 -0.97
C ILE A 199 4.51 -15.99 -0.41
N MET A 200 3.48 -15.27 0.07
CA MET A 200 3.67 -13.94 0.69
C MET A 200 4.60 -14.04 1.90
N LYS A 201 4.38 -15.06 2.76
CA LYS A 201 5.25 -15.34 3.91
C LYS A 201 6.70 -15.65 3.49
N GLN A 202 6.87 -16.45 2.46
CA GLN A 202 8.20 -16.80 1.93
C GLN A 202 8.92 -15.56 1.39
N ILE A 203 8.28 -14.76 0.55
CA ILE A 203 8.83 -13.54 -0.05
C ILE A 203 9.21 -12.53 1.04
N LYS A 204 8.32 -12.28 1.99
CA LYS A 204 8.60 -11.42 3.14
C LYS A 204 9.80 -11.90 3.96
N ASN A 205 9.86 -13.19 4.28
CA ASN A 205 10.96 -13.79 5.03
C ASN A 205 12.29 -13.78 4.25
N SER A 206 12.25 -13.67 2.93
CA SER A 206 13.44 -13.50 2.09
C SER A 206 13.95 -12.05 2.04
N GLY A 207 13.36 -11.14 2.81
CA GLY A 207 13.75 -9.72 2.83
C GLY A 207 13.28 -8.95 1.61
N ILE A 208 12.18 -9.37 0.99
CA ILE A 208 11.54 -8.67 -0.13
C ILE A 208 10.21 -8.10 0.40
N ASP A 209 10.14 -6.80 0.56
CA ASP A 209 8.97 -6.11 1.11
C ASP A 209 8.12 -5.47 0.01
N HIS A 210 8.67 -5.19 -1.17
CA HIS A 210 7.98 -4.47 -2.23
C HIS A 210 7.56 -5.39 -3.38
N ILE A 211 6.30 -5.29 -3.75
CA ILE A 211 5.69 -6.05 -4.85
C ILE A 211 5.27 -5.08 -5.95
N LEU A 212 5.77 -5.28 -7.16
CA LEU A 212 5.32 -4.53 -8.34
C LEU A 212 4.26 -5.36 -9.06
N LEU A 213 2.99 -5.16 -8.70
CA LEU A 213 1.85 -5.92 -9.23
C LEU A 213 1.44 -5.37 -10.60
N ASN A 214 1.46 -6.23 -11.62
CA ASN A 214 1.13 -5.86 -12.99
C ASN A 214 -0.32 -5.37 -13.12
N PHE A 215 -0.53 -4.26 -13.84
CA PHE A 215 -1.82 -3.61 -14.06
C PHE A 215 -2.93 -4.54 -14.56
N ALA A 216 -2.60 -5.58 -15.34
CA ALA A 216 -3.57 -6.55 -15.84
C ALA A 216 -4.24 -7.39 -14.74
N ALA A 217 -3.77 -7.29 -13.48
CA ALA A 217 -4.47 -7.87 -12.33
C ALA A 217 -5.78 -7.14 -12.02
N PHE A 218 -5.90 -5.88 -12.40
CA PHE A 218 -7.06 -5.03 -12.12
C PHE A 218 -8.16 -5.13 -13.19
N ALA A 219 -8.03 -6.02 -14.18
CA ALA A 219 -9.08 -6.28 -15.14
C ALA A 219 -10.33 -6.87 -14.46
N ASP A 220 -11.54 -6.55 -14.97
CA ASP A 220 -12.83 -6.92 -14.36
C ASP A 220 -12.95 -8.40 -13.99
N ASN A 221 -12.46 -9.29 -14.84
CA ASN A 221 -12.50 -10.74 -14.59
C ASN A 221 -11.50 -11.24 -13.53
N LYS A 222 -10.61 -10.38 -13.04
CA LYS A 222 -9.61 -10.71 -12.01
C LYS A 222 -9.80 -9.91 -10.72
N ILE A 223 -10.55 -8.83 -10.77
CA ILE A 223 -10.64 -7.83 -9.72
C ILE A 223 -10.98 -8.40 -8.33
N LYS A 224 -11.83 -9.43 -8.26
CA LYS A 224 -12.13 -10.12 -7.01
C LYS A 224 -10.87 -10.71 -6.34
N LYS A 225 -10.06 -11.45 -7.12
CA LYS A 225 -8.80 -12.03 -6.61
C LYS A 225 -7.78 -10.95 -6.29
N THR A 226 -7.76 -9.87 -7.07
CA THR A 226 -6.85 -8.74 -6.81
C THR A 226 -7.20 -8.03 -5.50
N LYS A 227 -8.48 -7.79 -5.21
CA LYS A 227 -8.89 -7.25 -3.91
C LYS A 227 -8.44 -8.14 -2.75
N GLN A 228 -8.63 -9.45 -2.85
CA GLN A 228 -8.16 -10.42 -1.86
C GLN A 228 -6.63 -10.39 -1.73
N PHE A 229 -5.90 -10.31 -2.85
CA PHE A 229 -4.45 -10.19 -2.84
C PHE A 229 -3.99 -8.93 -2.09
N LEU A 230 -4.59 -7.78 -2.35
CA LEU A 230 -4.23 -6.51 -1.71
C LEU A 230 -4.48 -6.56 -0.20
N GLN A 231 -5.61 -7.14 0.25
CA GLN A 231 -5.90 -7.31 1.67
C GLN A 231 -4.87 -8.24 2.34
N LYS A 232 -4.54 -9.37 1.69
CA LYS A 232 -3.54 -10.31 2.21
C LYS A 232 -2.13 -9.75 2.17
N ALA A 233 -1.77 -8.97 1.15
CA ALA A 233 -0.49 -8.26 1.11
C ALA A 233 -0.36 -7.29 2.29
N ALA A 234 -1.43 -6.55 2.62
CA ALA A 234 -1.48 -5.69 3.80
C ALA A 234 -1.30 -6.48 5.10
N GLU A 235 -1.98 -7.63 5.26
CA GLU A 235 -1.84 -8.53 6.41
C GLU A 235 -0.41 -9.09 6.58
N HIS A 236 0.40 -9.08 5.53
CA HIS A 236 1.80 -9.55 5.53
C HIS A 236 2.83 -8.42 5.46
N ASP A 237 2.44 -7.16 5.65
CA ASP A 237 3.32 -5.99 5.56
C ASP A 237 4.09 -5.90 4.24
N LEU A 238 3.42 -6.21 3.14
CA LEU A 238 3.95 -6.07 1.80
C LEU A 238 3.52 -4.73 1.21
N PHE A 239 4.48 -3.96 0.75
CA PHE A 239 4.29 -2.68 0.09
C PHE A 239 3.96 -2.91 -1.39
N VAL A 240 2.75 -2.58 -1.82
CA VAL A 240 2.31 -2.85 -3.19
C VAL A 240 2.44 -1.60 -4.06
N HIS A 241 3.28 -1.72 -5.10
CA HIS A 241 3.31 -0.81 -6.24
C HIS A 241 2.44 -1.38 -7.36
N VAL A 242 1.66 -0.55 -8.02
CA VAL A 242 1.02 -0.97 -9.26
C VAL A 242 1.98 -0.73 -10.43
N TRP A 243 2.36 -1.80 -11.09
CA TRP A 243 3.18 -1.81 -12.29
C TRP A 243 2.32 -1.52 -13.51
N MET A 244 2.31 -0.28 -13.98
CA MET A 244 1.52 0.19 -15.11
C MET A 244 2.40 0.48 -16.33
N GLN A 245 1.79 0.48 -17.51
CA GLN A 245 2.43 0.79 -18.79
C GLN A 245 2.09 2.23 -19.21
N ALA A 246 3.12 3.07 -19.43
CA ALA A 246 2.89 4.44 -19.85
C ALA A 246 2.68 4.56 -21.39
N PHE A 247 3.75 4.52 -22.18
CA PHE A 247 3.68 4.77 -23.63
C PHE A 247 3.60 3.48 -24.47
N TYR A 248 3.04 2.42 -23.87
CA TYR A 248 2.77 1.16 -24.56
C TYR A 248 1.32 0.72 -24.29
N GLN A 249 0.45 0.94 -25.26
CA GLN A 249 -0.99 0.67 -25.21
C GLN A 249 -1.34 -0.45 -26.20
N GLY A 250 -0.78 -1.67 -25.99
CA GLY A 250 -0.84 -2.75 -26.98
C GLY A 250 0.07 -2.55 -28.21
N GLY A 251 0.81 -1.45 -28.23
CA GLY A 251 1.80 -1.00 -29.19
C GLY A 251 2.43 0.30 -28.69
N TRP A 252 3.56 0.71 -29.28
CA TRP A 252 4.20 1.97 -28.94
C TRP A 252 3.35 3.14 -29.37
N VAL A 253 3.03 4.06 -28.44
CA VAL A 253 2.37 5.34 -28.69
C VAL A 253 3.38 6.46 -28.45
N SER A 254 3.46 7.42 -29.37
CA SER A 254 4.31 8.58 -29.18
C SER A 254 3.63 9.59 -28.27
N PRO A 255 4.25 10.01 -27.16
CA PRO A 255 3.71 11.10 -26.32
C PRO A 255 3.94 12.50 -26.92
N VAL A 256 4.46 12.58 -28.16
CA VAL A 256 4.64 13.81 -28.94
C VAL A 256 3.86 13.71 -30.23
N ILE A 257 3.02 14.71 -30.51
CA ILE A 257 2.33 14.89 -31.79
C ILE A 257 3.17 15.87 -32.62
N ASP A 258 4.15 15.31 -33.37
CA ASP A 258 5.16 16.08 -34.08
C ASP A 258 4.56 17.12 -35.06
N ALA A 259 3.48 16.72 -35.78
CA ALA A 259 2.83 17.61 -36.76
C ALA A 259 2.16 18.83 -36.13
N GLU A 260 1.81 18.74 -34.83
CA GLU A 260 1.12 19.80 -34.08
C GLU A 260 2.07 20.52 -33.12
N ASN A 261 3.33 20.10 -33.04
CA ASN A 261 4.33 20.64 -32.13
C ASN A 261 3.83 20.72 -30.68
N ARG A 262 3.22 19.63 -30.17
CA ARG A 262 2.70 19.55 -28.80
C ARG A 262 2.85 18.14 -28.22
N TYR A 263 2.73 18.04 -26.91
CA TYR A 263 2.58 16.76 -26.24
C TYR A 263 1.18 16.20 -26.46
N ASP A 264 1.06 14.87 -26.40
CA ASP A 264 -0.22 14.16 -26.43
C ASP A 264 -0.86 14.19 -25.05
N GLN A 265 -1.64 15.24 -24.78
CA GLN A 265 -2.30 15.40 -23.47
C GLN A 265 -3.36 14.35 -23.22
N GLU A 266 -4.03 13.82 -24.27
CA GLU A 266 -5.04 12.76 -24.13
C GLU A 266 -4.39 11.47 -23.59
N LEU A 267 -3.20 11.13 -24.09
CA LEU A 267 -2.42 10.02 -23.55
C LEU A 267 -2.02 10.24 -22.10
N PHE A 268 -1.58 11.46 -21.75
CA PHE A 268 -1.20 11.78 -20.36
C PHE A 268 -2.41 11.72 -19.43
N ASP A 269 -3.57 12.22 -19.84
CA ASP A 269 -4.80 12.20 -19.07
C ASP A 269 -5.25 10.75 -18.74
N ILE A 270 -5.10 9.81 -19.69
CA ILE A 270 -5.36 8.38 -19.48
C ILE A 270 -4.41 7.82 -18.42
N ILE A 271 -3.10 8.04 -18.54
CA ILE A 271 -2.09 7.52 -17.61
C ILE A 271 -2.32 8.08 -16.20
N VAL A 272 -2.61 9.38 -16.11
CA VAL A 272 -2.90 10.07 -14.85
C VAL A 272 -4.16 9.50 -14.19
N ALA A 273 -5.23 9.31 -14.96
CA ALA A 273 -6.50 8.77 -14.45
C ALA A 273 -6.33 7.34 -13.91
N GLU A 274 -5.57 6.49 -14.63
CA GLU A 274 -5.25 5.14 -14.16
C GLU A 274 -4.43 5.17 -12.87
N ALA A 275 -3.38 5.99 -12.78
CA ALA A 275 -2.57 6.10 -11.57
C ALA A 275 -3.39 6.55 -10.36
N LYS A 276 -4.28 7.54 -10.54
CA LYS A 276 -5.21 7.99 -9.50
C LYS A 276 -6.13 6.86 -9.03
N MET A 277 -6.75 6.14 -9.97
CA MET A 277 -7.63 5.02 -9.67
C MET A 277 -6.93 3.96 -8.82
N TYR A 278 -5.68 3.61 -9.13
CA TYR A 278 -4.92 2.64 -8.34
C TYR A 278 -4.66 3.10 -6.91
N VAL A 279 -4.46 4.39 -6.70
CA VAL A 279 -4.27 4.96 -5.35
C VAL A 279 -5.62 5.05 -4.61
N GLU A 280 -6.63 5.65 -5.22
CA GLU A 280 -7.90 5.99 -4.56
C GLU A 280 -8.80 4.77 -4.31
N GLU A 281 -8.85 3.81 -5.26
CA GLU A 281 -9.74 2.66 -5.15
C GLU A 281 -9.05 1.41 -4.60
N TYR A 282 -7.74 1.24 -4.87
CA TYR A 282 -7.02 0.00 -4.57
C TYR A 282 -5.87 0.18 -3.58
N GLY A 283 -5.65 1.38 -3.04
CA GLY A 283 -4.66 1.63 -2.00
C GLY A 283 -3.23 1.34 -2.44
N ALA A 284 -2.92 1.56 -3.72
CA ALA A 284 -1.55 1.45 -4.20
C ALA A 284 -0.65 2.39 -3.38
N GLN A 285 0.33 1.82 -2.72
CA GLN A 285 1.31 2.58 -1.93
C GLN A 285 2.43 3.13 -2.83
N GLY A 286 2.55 2.56 -4.04
CA GLY A 286 3.45 3.07 -5.08
C GLY A 286 2.87 2.91 -6.48
N ILE A 287 3.32 3.78 -7.38
CA ILE A 287 3.08 3.70 -8.82
C ILE A 287 4.42 3.42 -9.51
N HIS A 288 4.50 2.31 -10.23
CA HIS A 288 5.67 1.92 -11.00
C HIS A 288 5.42 2.13 -12.49
N LEU A 289 6.07 3.13 -13.08
CA LEU A 289 5.93 3.47 -14.49
C LEU A 289 6.89 2.63 -15.34
N ASP A 290 6.37 1.59 -15.98
CA ASP A 290 7.08 0.90 -17.05
C ASP A 290 6.69 1.52 -18.40
N TYR A 291 7.52 1.32 -19.40
CA TYR A 291 7.37 1.94 -20.72
C TYR A 291 7.21 3.47 -20.69
N ILE A 292 7.66 4.14 -19.64
CA ILE A 292 7.76 5.61 -19.59
C ILE A 292 8.95 6.06 -20.48
N ARG A 293 8.84 5.72 -21.75
CA ARG A 293 9.89 5.88 -22.77
C ARG A 293 9.38 5.64 -24.18
N PHE A 294 10.13 6.10 -25.16
CA PHE A 294 9.92 5.74 -26.55
C PHE A 294 10.44 4.32 -26.86
N GLY A 295 9.96 3.74 -27.95
CA GLY A 295 10.38 2.40 -28.43
C GLY A 295 11.71 2.39 -29.20
N GLY A 296 12.65 3.29 -28.87
CA GLY A 296 13.93 3.44 -29.57
C GLY A 296 13.95 4.56 -30.61
N THR A 297 12.94 5.42 -30.64
CA THR A 297 12.76 6.45 -31.68
C THR A 297 12.75 7.89 -31.17
N ALA A 298 13.06 8.12 -29.90
CA ALA A 298 12.95 9.43 -29.24
C ALA A 298 13.66 10.56 -30.02
N TYR A 299 14.82 10.28 -30.62
CA TYR A 299 15.56 11.25 -31.44
C TYR A 299 14.79 11.78 -32.66
N LYS A 300 13.69 11.14 -33.05
CA LYS A 300 12.81 11.57 -34.15
C LYS A 300 11.69 12.51 -33.69
N HIS A 301 11.44 12.60 -32.40
CA HIS A 301 10.28 13.28 -31.82
C HIS A 301 10.68 14.53 -31.05
N ASN A 302 11.31 15.49 -31.77
CA ASN A 302 11.76 16.78 -31.23
C ASN A 302 11.40 17.89 -32.20
N PRO A 303 10.10 18.21 -32.39
CA PRO A 303 9.66 19.20 -33.40
C PRO A 303 10.10 20.61 -33.09
N SER A 304 10.36 20.97 -31.83
CA SER A 304 10.89 22.28 -31.42
C SER A 304 11.83 22.17 -30.22
N ARG A 305 12.30 23.30 -29.70
CA ARG A 305 13.07 23.35 -28.45
C ARG A 305 12.22 23.17 -27.22
N GLU A 306 10.96 23.55 -27.29
CA GLU A 306 9.98 23.50 -26.21
C GLU A 306 9.30 22.13 -26.13
N VAL A 307 9.11 21.45 -27.28
CA VAL A 307 8.48 20.14 -27.39
C VAL A 307 9.50 19.12 -27.85
N THR A 308 9.91 18.28 -26.93
CA THR A 308 10.95 17.26 -27.14
C THR A 308 10.54 15.91 -26.55
N ALA A 309 11.12 14.83 -27.05
CA ALA A 309 10.90 13.50 -26.51
C ALA A 309 11.25 13.40 -25.01
N VAL A 310 12.38 14.01 -24.61
CA VAL A 310 12.78 14.10 -23.20
C VAL A 310 11.78 14.92 -22.40
N GLY A 311 11.31 16.04 -22.97
CA GLY A 311 10.29 16.88 -22.36
C GLY A 311 8.99 16.12 -22.11
N ALA A 312 8.53 15.31 -23.07
CA ALA A 312 7.30 14.52 -22.97
C ALA A 312 7.37 13.47 -21.85
N VAL A 313 8.50 12.74 -21.72
CA VAL A 313 8.75 11.79 -20.63
C VAL A 313 8.65 12.50 -19.27
N ASN A 314 9.33 13.65 -19.12
CA ASN A 314 9.34 14.38 -17.86
C ASN A 314 7.98 15.00 -17.52
N GLU A 315 7.27 15.54 -18.51
CA GLU A 315 5.95 16.13 -18.33
C GLU A 315 4.93 15.10 -17.87
N CYS A 316 4.95 13.90 -18.47
CA CYS A 316 4.10 12.79 -18.01
C CYS A 316 4.42 12.41 -16.55
N CYS A 317 5.71 12.25 -16.21
CA CYS A 317 6.12 11.97 -14.83
C CYS A 317 5.63 13.05 -13.84
N ARG A 318 5.74 14.34 -14.23
CA ARG A 318 5.27 15.47 -13.42
C ARG A 318 3.76 15.38 -13.17
N GLN A 319 2.98 15.20 -14.24
CA GLN A 319 1.52 15.16 -14.14
C GLN A 319 1.05 13.97 -13.29
N VAL A 320 1.65 12.79 -13.44
CA VAL A 320 1.36 11.62 -12.59
C VAL A 320 1.72 11.92 -11.13
N ARG A 321 2.91 12.50 -10.86
CA ARG A 321 3.35 12.85 -9.50
C ARG A 321 2.36 13.79 -8.80
N GLU A 322 2.03 14.91 -9.47
CA GLU A 322 1.08 15.88 -8.92
C GLU A 322 -0.29 15.28 -8.65
N ALA A 323 -0.75 14.39 -9.53
CA ALA A 323 -2.05 13.75 -9.39
C ALA A 323 -2.10 12.76 -8.22
N VAL A 324 -1.08 11.90 -8.07
CA VAL A 324 -1.06 10.90 -6.97
C VAL A 324 -0.80 11.55 -5.61
N ASP A 325 0.00 12.63 -5.55
CA ASP A 325 0.20 13.43 -4.32
C ASP A 325 -1.10 14.11 -3.85
N ALA A 326 -1.98 14.49 -4.80
CA ALA A 326 -3.29 15.01 -4.46
C ALA A 326 -4.26 13.93 -3.93
N CYS A 327 -4.03 12.64 -4.25
CA CYS A 327 -4.85 11.54 -3.78
C CYS A 327 -4.49 11.13 -2.35
N ALA A 328 -3.19 10.95 -2.07
CA ALA A 328 -2.70 10.51 -0.76
C ALA A 328 -1.25 10.94 -0.54
N ASP A 329 -0.89 11.16 0.73
CA ASP A 329 0.49 11.45 1.12
C ASP A 329 1.39 10.21 1.00
N GLY A 330 2.65 10.42 0.66
CA GLY A 330 3.69 9.39 0.72
C GLY A 330 3.62 8.31 -0.37
N ILE A 331 2.88 8.54 -1.45
CA ILE A 331 2.87 7.63 -2.60
C ILE A 331 4.26 7.60 -3.26
N VAL A 332 4.84 6.41 -3.35
CA VAL A 332 6.15 6.22 -3.98
C VAL A 332 6.01 6.12 -5.49
N MET A 333 6.70 6.97 -6.23
CA MET A 333 6.81 6.82 -7.68
C MET A 333 8.12 6.17 -8.07
N SER A 334 8.04 5.10 -8.86
CA SER A 334 9.22 4.42 -9.43
C SER A 334 9.11 4.27 -10.93
N ALA A 335 10.23 4.10 -11.60
CA ALA A 335 10.26 3.94 -13.06
C ALA A 335 11.24 2.85 -13.50
N ALA A 336 10.80 2.00 -14.45
CA ALA A 336 11.70 1.11 -15.18
C ALA A 336 12.56 1.92 -16.15
N MET A 337 13.88 1.78 -16.03
CA MET A 337 14.84 2.56 -16.80
C MET A 337 15.67 1.66 -17.72
N MET A 338 15.96 2.15 -18.92
CA MET A 338 16.89 1.48 -19.84
C MET A 338 18.32 1.68 -19.34
N ALA A 339 19.11 0.60 -19.30
CA ALA A 339 20.45 0.60 -18.70
C ALA A 339 21.57 1.09 -19.63
N GLU A 340 21.24 1.57 -20.83
CA GLU A 340 22.21 2.03 -21.83
C GLU A 340 22.63 3.48 -21.66
N ASN A 341 23.88 3.79 -21.97
CA ASN A 341 24.44 5.15 -21.90
C ASN A 341 23.72 6.20 -22.77
N ASN A 342 23.03 5.73 -23.82
CA ASN A 342 22.33 6.60 -24.78
C ASN A 342 20.80 6.52 -24.63
N ALA A 343 20.32 6.17 -23.43
CA ALA A 343 18.90 6.06 -23.14
C ALA A 343 18.13 7.36 -23.42
N GLU A 344 18.72 8.51 -23.19
CA GLU A 344 18.11 9.80 -23.54
C GLU A 344 17.85 9.91 -25.06
N TYR A 345 18.84 9.58 -25.88
CA TYR A 345 18.75 9.71 -27.34
C TYR A 345 17.72 8.75 -27.95
N TYR A 346 17.70 7.50 -27.52
CA TYR A 346 16.79 6.49 -28.08
C TYR A 346 15.42 6.42 -27.39
N TYR A 347 15.38 6.68 -26.10
CA TYR A 347 14.20 6.39 -25.28
C TYR A 347 13.59 7.65 -24.63
N GLY A 348 14.27 8.79 -24.67
CA GLY A 348 13.81 10.02 -24.03
C GLY A 348 13.98 10.03 -22.51
N GLN A 349 14.60 8.99 -21.92
CA GLN A 349 14.82 8.90 -20.48
C GLN A 349 16.06 9.68 -20.07
N ASN A 350 15.89 10.75 -19.32
CA ASN A 350 16.96 11.54 -18.73
C ASN A 350 16.86 11.50 -17.20
N PRO A 351 17.68 10.68 -16.51
CA PRO A 351 17.62 10.54 -15.05
C PRO A 351 17.81 11.87 -14.30
N ALA A 352 18.62 12.79 -14.82
CA ALA A 352 18.86 14.08 -14.17
C ALA A 352 17.64 15.00 -14.15
N LYS A 353 16.69 14.80 -15.07
CA LYS A 353 15.42 15.52 -15.11
C LYS A 353 14.32 14.72 -14.40
N MET A 354 14.26 13.42 -14.64
CA MET A 354 13.23 12.54 -14.05
C MET A 354 13.33 12.46 -12.53
N CYS A 355 14.51 12.66 -11.93
CA CYS A 355 14.70 12.62 -10.47
C CYS A 355 13.95 13.73 -9.69
N GLU A 356 13.34 14.68 -10.37
CA GLU A 356 12.45 15.65 -9.73
C GLU A 356 11.09 15.05 -9.39
N TRP A 357 10.69 13.96 -10.07
CA TRP A 357 9.35 13.36 -9.98
C TRP A 357 9.36 11.89 -9.55
N ILE A 358 10.49 11.20 -9.76
CA ILE A 358 10.65 9.76 -9.53
C ILE A 358 11.49 9.53 -8.28
N ASP A 359 10.92 8.85 -7.28
CA ASP A 359 11.59 8.52 -6.02
C ASP A 359 12.60 7.38 -6.19
N ILE A 360 12.30 6.40 -7.06
CA ILE A 360 13.12 5.22 -7.26
C ILE A 360 13.32 4.93 -8.74
N PHE A 361 14.55 4.99 -9.20
CA PHE A 361 14.91 4.42 -10.50
C PHE A 361 15.15 2.92 -10.37
N MET A 362 14.52 2.14 -11.24
CA MET A 362 14.68 0.70 -11.35
C MET A 362 15.29 0.35 -12.71
N PRO A 363 16.60 0.58 -12.92
CA PRO A 363 17.25 0.29 -14.18
C PRO A 363 17.32 -1.21 -14.43
N MET A 364 16.89 -1.64 -15.61
CA MET A 364 16.89 -3.04 -16.06
C MET A 364 18.30 -3.49 -16.40
N ILE A 365 19.16 -3.68 -15.38
CA ILE A 365 20.54 -4.10 -15.50
C ILE A 365 20.59 -5.62 -15.60
N TYR A 366 19.92 -6.17 -16.61
CA TYR A 366 19.82 -7.61 -16.81
C TYR A 366 21.15 -8.18 -17.25
N ARG A 367 21.74 -8.95 -16.33
CA ARG A 367 23.07 -9.53 -16.53
C ARG A 367 23.05 -10.65 -17.56
N HIS A 368 22.00 -11.47 -17.55
CA HIS A 368 21.86 -12.63 -18.42
C HIS A 368 21.17 -12.25 -19.74
N LYS A 369 21.82 -12.58 -20.85
CA LYS A 369 21.35 -12.31 -22.21
C LYS A 369 20.97 -13.59 -22.93
N ALA A 370 20.26 -13.44 -24.04
CA ALA A 370 20.02 -14.56 -24.96
C ALA A 370 21.32 -15.28 -25.36
N TYR A 371 21.19 -16.55 -25.69
CA TYR A 371 22.30 -17.42 -26.11
C TYR A 371 23.39 -17.64 -25.04
N GLY A 372 23.03 -17.58 -23.75
CA GLY A 372 23.94 -17.84 -22.64
C GLY A 372 25.00 -16.76 -22.39
N GLN A 373 24.89 -15.61 -23.07
CA GLN A 373 25.79 -14.49 -22.82
C GLN A 373 25.51 -13.86 -21.45
N LYS A 374 26.57 -13.42 -20.78
CA LYS A 374 26.47 -12.72 -19.48
C LYS A 374 27.27 -11.42 -19.53
N ASN A 375 26.64 -10.32 -19.10
CA ASN A 375 27.34 -9.06 -18.90
C ASN A 375 28.32 -9.17 -17.73
N SER A 376 29.47 -8.50 -17.83
CA SER A 376 30.46 -8.46 -16.75
C SER A 376 29.96 -7.63 -15.54
N ASP A 377 30.56 -7.86 -14.39
CA ASP A 377 30.34 -7.06 -13.18
C ASP A 377 30.62 -5.58 -13.43
N ASP A 378 31.71 -5.27 -14.16
CA ASP A 378 32.08 -3.91 -14.51
C ASP A 378 31.01 -3.22 -15.37
N TRP A 379 30.40 -3.95 -16.31
CA TRP A 379 29.29 -3.42 -17.09
C TRP A 379 28.08 -3.10 -16.18
N CYS A 380 27.71 -4.04 -15.28
CA CYS A 380 26.62 -3.84 -14.34
C CYS A 380 26.85 -2.61 -13.44
N LYS A 381 28.06 -2.48 -12.88
CA LYS A 381 28.46 -1.34 -12.04
C LYS A 381 28.47 -0.03 -12.81
N ALA A 382 28.95 -0.04 -14.06
CA ALA A 382 28.94 1.13 -14.94
C ALA A 382 27.51 1.58 -15.29
N ALA A 383 26.61 0.63 -15.59
CA ALA A 383 25.20 0.91 -15.84
C ALA A 383 24.52 1.51 -14.58
N ALA A 384 24.72 0.95 -13.42
CA ALA A 384 24.20 1.49 -12.14
C ALA A 384 24.65 2.92 -11.89
N LYS A 385 25.91 3.24 -12.22
CA LYS A 385 26.49 4.59 -12.03
C LYS A 385 25.77 5.68 -12.81
N LEU A 386 25.13 5.36 -13.95
CA LEU A 386 24.35 6.34 -14.72
C LEU A 386 23.21 6.95 -13.91
N PHE A 387 22.63 6.18 -13.00
CA PHE A 387 21.48 6.54 -12.19
C PHE A 387 21.88 7.04 -10.79
N THR A 388 22.87 6.42 -10.17
CA THR A 388 23.30 6.74 -8.80
C THR A 388 24.03 8.09 -8.67
N GLN A 389 24.22 8.80 -9.77
CA GLN A 389 24.71 10.18 -9.77
C GLN A 389 23.59 11.17 -9.38
N GLN A 390 22.32 10.78 -9.50
CA GLN A 390 21.15 11.60 -9.17
C GLN A 390 20.87 11.47 -7.68
N LYS A 391 20.96 12.60 -6.96
CA LYS A 391 20.86 12.58 -5.49
C LYS A 391 19.43 12.54 -4.94
N LYS A 392 18.43 12.83 -5.77
CA LYS A 392 17.03 12.94 -5.35
C LYS A 392 16.29 11.61 -5.40
N SER A 393 16.78 10.65 -6.18
CA SER A 393 16.14 9.34 -6.35
C SER A 393 17.03 8.24 -5.79
N GLN A 394 16.41 7.23 -5.18
CA GLN A 394 17.04 5.96 -4.90
C GLN A 394 17.27 5.18 -6.19
N VAL A 395 18.18 4.21 -6.17
CA VAL A 395 18.42 3.32 -7.31
C VAL A 395 18.34 1.87 -6.83
N TRP A 396 17.35 1.15 -7.33
CA TRP A 396 17.18 -0.28 -7.08
C TRP A 396 17.48 -1.04 -8.36
N ALA A 397 18.59 -1.78 -8.38
CA ALA A 397 19.04 -2.44 -9.60
C ALA A 397 18.10 -3.60 -9.99
N GLY A 398 17.54 -3.55 -11.19
CA GLY A 398 16.74 -4.63 -11.75
C GLY A 398 17.62 -5.76 -12.27
N ILE A 399 17.46 -6.97 -11.70
CA ILE A 399 18.19 -8.19 -12.10
C ILE A 399 17.21 -9.30 -12.49
N THR A 400 17.63 -10.22 -13.37
CA THR A 400 16.81 -11.36 -13.76
C THR A 400 16.91 -12.51 -12.76
N THR A 401 15.82 -13.25 -12.60
CA THR A 401 15.77 -14.51 -11.84
C THR A 401 15.97 -15.74 -12.75
N TYR A 402 16.34 -15.50 -14.00
CA TYR A 402 16.50 -16.51 -15.03
C TYR A 402 17.69 -16.20 -15.94
N GLN A 403 18.13 -17.20 -16.68
CA GLN A 403 19.12 -17.09 -17.75
C GLN A 403 18.61 -17.74 -19.01
N TYR A 404 19.41 -17.65 -20.07
CA TYR A 404 19.14 -18.33 -21.36
C TYR A 404 20.13 -19.47 -21.59
N GLU A 405 19.60 -20.66 -21.92
CA GLU A 405 20.36 -21.78 -22.46
C GLU A 405 19.93 -21.97 -23.92
N GLY A 406 20.71 -21.41 -24.82
CA GLY A 406 20.30 -21.23 -26.22
C GLY A 406 19.13 -20.23 -26.29
N GLU A 407 17.99 -20.69 -26.79
CA GLU A 407 16.73 -19.89 -26.82
C GLU A 407 15.80 -20.18 -25.64
N ASN A 408 16.12 -21.16 -24.79
CA ASN A 408 15.28 -21.54 -23.67
C ASN A 408 15.55 -20.64 -22.47
N VAL A 409 14.47 -20.26 -21.78
CA VAL A 409 14.52 -19.56 -20.48
C VAL A 409 14.61 -20.61 -19.37
N VAL A 410 15.66 -20.52 -18.55
CA VAL A 410 15.93 -21.44 -17.45
C VAL A 410 16.04 -20.65 -16.15
N SER A 411 15.37 -21.15 -15.11
CA SER A 411 15.42 -20.55 -13.78
C SER A 411 16.82 -20.56 -13.17
N LEU A 412 17.22 -19.45 -12.55
CA LEU A 412 18.46 -19.38 -11.79
C LEU A 412 18.28 -19.96 -10.38
N PRO A 413 19.28 -20.63 -9.83
CA PRO A 413 19.36 -20.98 -8.42
C PRO A 413 19.42 -19.72 -7.53
N ALA A 414 18.94 -19.82 -6.29
CA ALA A 414 18.98 -18.72 -5.32
C ALA A 414 20.40 -18.15 -5.11
N ALA A 415 21.42 -19.02 -5.06
CA ALA A 415 22.81 -18.59 -4.89
C ALA A 415 23.32 -17.71 -6.03
N ASP A 416 22.91 -18.01 -7.27
CA ASP A 416 23.33 -17.24 -8.45
C ASP A 416 22.61 -15.88 -8.48
N ILE A 417 21.31 -15.83 -8.12
CA ILE A 417 20.58 -14.58 -7.99
C ILE A 417 21.17 -13.72 -6.89
N ARG A 418 21.54 -14.32 -5.74
CA ARG A 418 22.22 -13.63 -4.64
C ARG A 418 23.57 -13.07 -5.10
N SER A 419 24.37 -13.84 -5.80
CA SER A 419 25.66 -13.39 -6.36
C SER A 419 25.49 -12.24 -7.35
N ASP A 420 24.46 -12.27 -8.18
CA ASP A 420 24.16 -11.17 -9.11
C ASP A 420 23.72 -9.89 -8.37
N ALA A 421 22.99 -10.03 -7.25
CA ALA A 421 22.61 -8.90 -6.39
C ALA A 421 23.84 -8.28 -5.70
N GLU A 422 24.76 -9.10 -5.22
CA GLU A 422 25.98 -8.66 -4.52
C GLU A 422 26.92 -7.82 -5.39
N VAL A 423 26.82 -7.91 -6.72
CA VAL A 423 27.56 -7.04 -7.65
C VAL A 423 27.32 -5.54 -7.37
N PHE A 424 26.13 -5.19 -6.84
CA PHE A 424 25.73 -3.81 -6.63
C PHE A 424 26.11 -3.25 -5.25
N LEU A 425 26.66 -4.07 -4.34
CA LEU A 425 27.13 -3.63 -3.00
C LEU A 425 28.25 -2.60 -3.10
N ASP A 426 29.11 -2.70 -4.12
CA ASP A 426 30.18 -1.74 -4.37
C ASP A 426 29.71 -0.47 -5.14
N THR A 427 28.42 -0.33 -5.32
CA THR A 427 27.81 0.82 -6.00
C THR A 427 27.08 1.69 -5.00
N LYS A 428 26.40 2.72 -5.47
CA LYS A 428 25.47 3.52 -4.66
C LYS A 428 24.00 3.11 -4.86
N CYS A 429 23.76 1.90 -5.35
CA CYS A 429 22.43 1.32 -5.34
C CYS A 429 22.01 1.08 -3.89
N THR A 430 20.72 1.27 -3.61
CA THR A 430 20.13 1.09 -2.29
C THR A 430 19.16 -0.08 -2.24
N GLY A 431 18.90 -0.74 -3.37
CA GLY A 431 17.94 -1.85 -3.46
C GLY A 431 18.13 -2.72 -4.70
N ILE A 432 17.42 -3.84 -4.70
CA ILE A 432 17.36 -4.81 -5.80
C ILE A 432 15.90 -5.03 -6.20
N VAL A 433 15.65 -5.18 -7.49
CA VAL A 433 14.35 -5.59 -8.00
C VAL A 433 14.50 -6.85 -8.84
N LEU A 434 13.85 -7.93 -8.42
CA LEU A 434 13.90 -9.23 -9.08
C LEU A 434 12.92 -9.29 -10.26
N PHE A 435 13.41 -9.47 -11.47
CA PHE A 435 12.60 -9.74 -12.65
C PHE A 435 12.74 -11.25 -13.01
N ARG A 436 11.79 -12.09 -12.68
CA ARG A 436 10.46 -11.83 -12.11
C ARG A 436 9.98 -13.02 -11.27
N TYR A 437 8.87 -12.89 -10.55
CA TYR A 437 8.19 -14.02 -9.92
C TYR A 437 7.79 -15.09 -10.97
N GLY A 438 7.83 -16.36 -10.56
CA GLY A 438 7.50 -17.52 -11.41
C GLY A 438 8.68 -18.08 -12.20
N LEU A 439 9.84 -17.44 -12.11
CA LEU A 439 11.12 -17.95 -12.64
C LEU A 439 12.19 -17.82 -11.55
N GLY A 440 12.97 -18.86 -11.33
CA GLY A 440 14.04 -18.89 -10.33
C GLY A 440 13.58 -19.31 -8.94
N THR A 441 14.57 -19.47 -8.06
CA THR A 441 14.40 -19.71 -6.62
C THR A 441 14.93 -18.49 -5.88
N TYR A 442 14.10 -17.90 -5.02
CA TYR A 442 14.44 -16.59 -4.43
C TYR A 442 15.46 -16.73 -3.30
N PRO A 443 16.55 -15.91 -3.31
CA PRO A 443 17.54 -15.89 -2.25
C PRO A 443 17.02 -15.19 -1.00
N ASP A 444 17.68 -15.47 0.14
CA ASP A 444 17.58 -14.62 1.29
C ASP A 444 18.36 -13.31 1.03
N LEU A 445 17.65 -12.17 1.09
CA LEU A 445 18.18 -10.81 0.91
C LEU A 445 18.12 -9.98 2.20
N THR A 446 17.77 -10.58 3.35
CA THR A 446 17.55 -9.88 4.62
C THR A 446 18.77 -9.14 5.14
N ASP A 447 19.98 -9.55 4.75
CA ASP A 447 21.25 -8.97 5.14
C ASP A 447 22.03 -8.30 3.99
N LEU A 448 21.42 -8.20 2.80
CA LEU A 448 22.12 -7.73 1.60
C LEU A 448 22.69 -6.32 1.76
N TRP A 449 22.00 -5.43 2.45
CA TRP A 449 22.34 -4.01 2.61
C TRP A 449 22.83 -3.64 4.01
N LYS A 450 23.19 -4.62 4.85
CA LYS A 450 23.68 -4.42 6.22
C LYS A 450 25.16 -4.14 6.28
#